data_50ff474eea6f52701d9bc1e678a2f090
#
_entry.id   50ff474eea6f52701d9bc1e678a2f090
#
_cell.length_a   1.000
_cell.length_b   1.000
_cell.length_c   1.000
_cell.angle_alpha   90.00
_cell.angle_beta   90.00
_cell.angle_gamma   90.00
#
_symmetry.space_group_name_H-M   'P 1'
#
loop_
_entity.id
_entity.type
_entity.pdbx_description
1 polymer ?
#
loop_
_entity_poly.entity_id
_entity_poly.type
_entity_poly.pdbx_seq_one_letter_code
_entity_poly.pdbx_strand_id
1 'polypeptide(L)'
;MAARPLVARQPNERLQTLIQEAACSNAGLARRVNMVGAERGLDLRYDKTSVARWLRGQQPRGRAPGIIAEAIGRKLGRTVTIDEIGMANGKNLASGVGLQFAPTVLGAIEQVCELWRSDVGRRDLLSGSTVASSALVEPSRDWLITGPDSQVARNAGARVGRSDVEAVRAMTAALVDLDHRFGSGHVRPVLVHYLNSVVSGLLSGAYRESVGRELFGAVARLTELGGYMAIDTGQPGLAQRYYIQALRLAQAAGDRAYGGYVLAASMSHLAAQLGNPREIAQLARAAQEGARGQVTPRAEAMFLAAEARGHAALGDAGTCEEVAGRAVEALERADASSGDDPSWIAHFDEGYLADELAHCHRDLGQGTAAARRAKEALAALPETRARRRGIALVLLASAQVQQREVEQACSTGLRAVELLETVRSSRGAEYLDDLQQRLLPYGEESSVREFSARLDLQAA
;
A
#
# COMPACT_ATOMS: atom_id res chain seq x y z
N MET A 1 22.59 -14.85 -36.34
CA MET A 1 21.28 -14.19 -36.11
C MET A 1 20.23 -15.28 -36.00
N ALA A 2 19.82 -15.63 -34.78
CA ALA A 2 18.79 -16.65 -34.56
C ALA A 2 17.40 -16.00 -34.67
N ALA A 3 16.55 -16.56 -35.52
CA ALA A 3 15.17 -16.11 -35.74
C ALA A 3 14.36 -16.31 -34.44
N ARG A 4 13.73 -15.23 -33.93
CA ARG A 4 12.76 -15.31 -32.83
C ARG A 4 11.60 -16.21 -33.24
N PRO A 5 11.15 -17.16 -32.37
CA PRO A 5 10.00 -17.99 -32.69
C PRO A 5 8.75 -17.11 -32.83
N LEU A 6 8.03 -17.28 -33.93
CA LEU A 6 6.72 -16.68 -34.20
C LEU A 6 5.71 -17.30 -33.23
N VAL A 7 5.35 -16.56 -32.19
CA VAL A 7 4.21 -16.92 -31.32
C VAL A 7 2.95 -16.89 -32.18
N ALA A 8 2.29 -18.03 -32.36
CA ALA A 8 1.03 -18.14 -33.07
C ALA A 8 -0.02 -17.23 -32.39
N ARG A 9 -0.51 -16.23 -33.11
CA ARG A 9 -1.52 -15.29 -32.63
C ARG A 9 -2.88 -15.96 -32.63
N GLN A 10 -3.56 -15.96 -31.51
CA GLN A 10 -4.93 -16.45 -31.42
C GLN A 10 -5.92 -15.38 -31.92
N PRO A 11 -6.97 -15.76 -32.67
CA PRO A 11 -8.03 -14.84 -33.08
C PRO A 11 -8.71 -14.19 -31.85
N ASN A 12 -9.12 -12.93 -31.99
CA ASN A 12 -9.83 -12.21 -30.92
C ASN A 12 -11.34 -12.42 -31.06
N GLU A 13 -11.83 -13.53 -30.53
CA GLU A 13 -13.25 -13.89 -30.58
C GLU A 13 -14.12 -12.92 -29.77
N ARG A 14 -13.60 -12.35 -28.65
CA ARG A 14 -14.33 -11.37 -27.83
C ARG A 14 -14.64 -10.12 -28.61
N LEU A 15 -13.65 -9.57 -29.32
CA LEU A 15 -13.86 -8.39 -30.17
C LEU A 15 -14.87 -8.72 -31.30
N GLN A 16 -14.79 -9.92 -31.89
CA GLN A 16 -15.69 -10.34 -32.93
C GLN A 16 -17.14 -10.38 -32.45
N THR A 17 -17.39 -10.94 -31.27
CA THR A 17 -18.72 -11.01 -30.66
C THR A 17 -19.30 -9.61 -30.42
N LEU A 18 -18.50 -8.68 -29.85
CA LEU A 18 -18.95 -7.31 -29.61
C LEU A 18 -19.20 -6.50 -30.88
N ILE A 19 -18.43 -6.71 -31.93
CA ILE A 19 -18.70 -6.09 -33.25
C ILE A 19 -20.03 -6.58 -33.82
N GLN A 20 -20.35 -7.87 -33.67
CA GLN A 20 -21.62 -8.46 -34.08
C GLN A 20 -22.79 -7.92 -33.22
N GLU A 21 -22.65 -7.90 -31.89
CA GLU A 21 -23.62 -7.33 -30.95
C GLU A 21 -23.92 -5.86 -31.28
N ALA A 22 -22.88 -5.07 -31.58
CA ALA A 22 -23.01 -3.67 -31.97
C ALA A 22 -23.56 -3.48 -33.39
N ALA A 23 -23.83 -4.55 -34.14
CA ALA A 23 -24.20 -4.51 -35.58
C ALA A 23 -23.32 -3.52 -36.36
N CYS A 24 -22.00 -3.64 -36.23
CA CYS A 24 -21.04 -2.68 -36.76
C CYS A 24 -20.12 -3.37 -37.79
N SER A 25 -19.91 -2.75 -38.96
CA SER A 25 -18.88 -3.21 -39.88
C SER A 25 -17.47 -2.81 -39.44
N ASN A 26 -16.44 -3.52 -39.91
CA ASN A 26 -15.06 -3.17 -39.61
C ASN A 26 -14.71 -1.73 -40.02
N ALA A 27 -15.20 -1.26 -41.13
CA ALA A 27 -15.03 0.14 -41.55
C ALA A 27 -15.82 1.12 -40.68
N GLY A 28 -17.00 0.74 -40.19
CA GLY A 28 -17.82 1.52 -39.27
C GLY A 28 -17.13 1.65 -37.91
N LEU A 29 -16.56 0.57 -37.39
CA LEU A 29 -15.78 0.60 -36.14
C LEU A 29 -14.55 1.49 -36.27
N ALA A 30 -13.77 1.35 -37.35
CA ALA A 30 -12.57 2.16 -37.56
C ALA A 30 -12.87 3.66 -37.56
N ARG A 31 -13.97 4.08 -38.25
CA ARG A 31 -14.42 5.49 -38.26
C ARG A 31 -14.79 5.99 -36.86
N ARG A 32 -15.53 5.18 -36.06
CA ARG A 32 -15.91 5.54 -34.69
C ARG A 32 -14.69 5.68 -33.80
N VAL A 33 -13.73 4.77 -33.90
CA VAL A 33 -12.47 4.82 -33.14
C VAL A 33 -11.68 6.09 -33.46
N ASN A 34 -11.58 6.45 -34.74
CA ASN A 34 -10.90 7.70 -35.15
C ASN A 34 -11.65 8.94 -34.62
N MET A 35 -12.96 8.94 -34.64
CA MET A 35 -13.79 10.03 -34.11
C MET A 35 -13.62 10.21 -32.62
N VAL A 36 -13.72 9.13 -31.81
CA VAL A 36 -13.48 9.16 -30.38
C VAL A 36 -12.03 9.57 -30.05
N GLY A 37 -11.09 9.13 -30.89
CA GLY A 37 -9.67 9.55 -30.78
C GLY A 37 -9.50 11.05 -30.99
N ALA A 38 -10.13 11.62 -32.03
CA ALA A 38 -10.08 13.05 -32.33
C ALA A 38 -10.70 13.91 -31.20
N GLU A 39 -11.83 13.47 -30.62
CA GLU A 39 -12.42 14.11 -29.43
C GLU A 39 -11.47 14.18 -28.22
N ARG A 40 -10.50 13.27 -28.15
CA ARG A 40 -9.47 13.20 -27.10
C ARG A 40 -8.10 13.76 -27.52
N GLY A 41 -8.06 14.49 -28.63
CA GLY A 41 -6.84 15.11 -29.16
C GLY A 41 -5.83 14.13 -29.75
N LEU A 42 -6.25 12.94 -30.19
CA LEU A 42 -5.42 11.92 -30.79
C LEU A 42 -5.70 11.81 -32.30
N ASP A 43 -4.65 11.96 -33.15
CA ASP A 43 -4.76 11.74 -34.58
C ASP A 43 -4.65 10.24 -34.91
N LEU A 44 -5.76 9.52 -34.78
CA LEU A 44 -5.85 8.11 -35.11
C LEU A 44 -6.34 7.94 -36.57
N ARG A 45 -5.65 7.09 -37.33
CA ARG A 45 -5.96 6.83 -38.76
C ARG A 45 -6.17 5.34 -39.01
N TYR A 46 -7.10 4.76 -38.28
CA TYR A 46 -7.46 3.36 -38.48
C TYR A 46 -8.43 3.17 -39.64
N ASP A 47 -8.33 2.02 -40.29
CA ASP A 47 -9.15 1.59 -41.42
C ASP A 47 -9.73 0.17 -41.18
N LYS A 48 -10.49 -0.34 -42.13
CA LYS A 48 -11.04 -1.69 -42.07
C LYS A 48 -9.96 -2.78 -41.95
N THR A 49 -8.77 -2.52 -42.47
CA THR A 49 -7.64 -3.47 -42.41
C THR A 49 -7.04 -3.50 -41.02
N SER A 50 -7.05 -2.38 -40.31
CA SER A 50 -6.63 -2.29 -38.93
C SER A 50 -7.54 -3.13 -38.03
N VAL A 51 -8.85 -3.03 -38.18
CA VAL A 51 -9.82 -3.86 -37.46
C VAL A 51 -9.65 -5.35 -37.80
N ALA A 52 -9.45 -5.69 -39.07
CA ALA A 52 -9.19 -7.07 -39.47
C ALA A 52 -7.90 -7.63 -38.86
N ARG A 53 -6.88 -6.80 -38.64
CA ARG A 53 -5.65 -7.22 -37.89
C ARG A 53 -5.95 -7.45 -36.42
N TRP A 54 -6.78 -6.62 -35.79
CA TRP A 54 -7.20 -6.81 -34.39
C TRP A 54 -7.98 -8.09 -34.19
N LEU A 55 -8.89 -8.44 -35.10
CA LEU A 55 -9.61 -9.71 -35.09
C LEU A 55 -8.70 -10.93 -35.23
N ARG A 56 -7.56 -10.80 -35.92
CA ARG A 56 -6.52 -11.84 -36.01
C ARG A 56 -5.55 -11.86 -34.81
N GLY A 57 -5.88 -11.16 -33.72
CA GLY A 57 -5.11 -11.14 -32.47
C GLY A 57 -3.96 -10.12 -32.44
N GLN A 58 -3.85 -9.20 -33.41
CA GLN A 58 -2.91 -8.10 -33.31
C GLN A 58 -3.49 -7.01 -32.43
N GLN A 59 -2.72 -6.56 -31.44
CA GLN A 59 -3.17 -5.52 -30.53
C GLN A 59 -2.57 -4.15 -30.92
N PRO A 60 -3.37 -3.07 -30.94
CA PRO A 60 -2.87 -1.70 -31.12
C PRO A 60 -2.10 -1.25 -29.86
N ARG A 61 -1.17 -0.31 -30.02
CA ARG A 61 -0.32 0.20 -28.93
C ARG A 61 -0.93 1.43 -28.25
N GLY A 62 -0.45 1.75 -27.05
CA GLY A 62 -0.78 2.97 -26.33
C GLY A 62 -2.23 3.05 -25.86
N ARG A 63 -2.89 4.20 -26.05
CA ARG A 63 -4.26 4.47 -25.62
C ARG A 63 -5.35 3.87 -26.51
N ALA A 64 -4.99 3.33 -27.67
CA ALA A 64 -5.95 2.86 -28.66
C ALA A 64 -6.91 1.75 -28.16
N PRO A 65 -6.51 0.74 -27.36
CA PRO A 65 -7.45 -0.23 -26.82
C PRO A 65 -8.60 0.39 -26.03
N GLY A 66 -8.33 1.39 -25.18
CA GLY A 66 -9.36 2.10 -24.42
C GLY A 66 -10.33 2.87 -25.33
N ILE A 67 -9.84 3.48 -26.41
CA ILE A 67 -10.67 4.20 -27.38
C ILE A 67 -11.54 3.24 -28.19
N ILE A 68 -11.03 2.04 -28.50
CA ILE A 68 -11.79 1.00 -29.19
C ILE A 68 -12.93 0.52 -28.29
N ALA A 69 -12.65 0.24 -27.01
CA ALA A 69 -13.66 -0.16 -26.04
C ALA A 69 -14.75 0.90 -25.88
N GLU A 70 -14.39 2.16 -25.77
CA GLU A 70 -15.32 3.30 -25.71
C GLU A 70 -16.15 3.45 -26.98
N ALA A 71 -15.54 3.33 -28.15
CA ALA A 71 -16.26 3.44 -29.42
C ALA A 71 -17.33 2.35 -29.60
N ILE A 72 -17.04 1.13 -29.12
CA ILE A 72 -17.98 0.02 -29.08
C ILE A 72 -19.04 0.28 -28.01
N GLY A 73 -18.67 0.70 -26.80
CA GLY A 73 -19.56 1.00 -25.71
C GLY A 73 -20.60 2.07 -26.04
N ARG A 74 -20.17 3.16 -26.68
CA ARG A 74 -21.07 4.20 -27.19
C ARG A 74 -22.09 3.66 -28.21
N LYS A 75 -21.70 2.68 -29.00
CA LYS A 75 -22.62 2.05 -29.98
C LYS A 75 -23.61 1.09 -29.31
N LEU A 76 -23.19 0.41 -28.25
CA LEU A 76 -24.00 -0.53 -27.47
C LEU A 76 -24.86 0.16 -26.40
N GLY A 77 -24.62 1.46 -26.13
CA GLY A 77 -25.30 2.19 -25.07
C GLY A 77 -24.90 1.74 -23.64
N ARG A 78 -23.75 1.05 -23.49
CA ARG A 78 -23.21 0.58 -22.21
C ARG A 78 -21.70 0.76 -22.13
N THR A 79 -21.15 0.76 -20.94
CA THR A 79 -19.69 0.74 -20.77
C THR A 79 -19.16 -0.62 -21.22
N VAL A 80 -18.11 -0.59 -22.05
CA VAL A 80 -17.35 -1.77 -22.50
C VAL A 80 -15.91 -1.61 -22.05
N THR A 81 -15.34 -2.63 -21.45
CA THR A 81 -13.97 -2.61 -20.94
C THR A 81 -12.96 -3.09 -21.99
N ILE A 82 -11.66 -2.77 -21.77
CA ILE A 82 -10.57 -3.25 -22.63
C ILE A 82 -10.47 -4.79 -22.59
N ASP A 83 -10.84 -5.40 -21.47
CA ASP A 83 -10.85 -6.86 -21.32
C ASP A 83 -12.00 -7.49 -22.11
N GLU A 84 -13.19 -6.91 -22.10
CA GLU A 84 -14.34 -7.38 -22.89
C GLU A 84 -14.03 -7.39 -24.39
N ILE A 85 -13.25 -6.45 -24.90
CA ILE A 85 -12.83 -6.42 -26.30
C ILE A 85 -11.64 -7.37 -26.58
N GLY A 86 -11.16 -8.13 -25.59
CA GLY A 86 -10.03 -9.05 -25.73
C GLY A 86 -8.70 -8.38 -26.09
N MET A 87 -8.54 -7.09 -25.80
CA MET A 87 -7.33 -6.30 -26.08
C MET A 87 -6.56 -5.90 -24.82
N ALA A 88 -6.90 -6.49 -23.69
CA ALA A 88 -6.11 -6.33 -22.48
C ALA A 88 -4.71 -6.92 -22.74
N ASN A 89 -3.74 -6.05 -23.04
CA ASN A 89 -2.34 -6.45 -23.00
C ASN A 89 -2.01 -6.86 -21.57
N GLY A 90 -1.21 -7.90 -21.39
CA GLY A 90 -0.77 -8.34 -20.07
C GLY A 90 -0.19 -7.20 -19.20
N LYS A 91 0.27 -6.10 -19.82
CA LYS A 91 0.66 -4.84 -19.15
C LYS A 91 -0.54 -4.03 -18.63
N ASN A 92 -1.71 -4.05 -19.30
CA ASN A 92 -2.91 -3.32 -18.84
C ASN A 92 -3.72 -4.12 -17.83
N LEU A 93 -3.71 -5.45 -17.91
CA LEU A 93 -4.24 -6.32 -16.85
C LEU A 93 -3.42 -6.17 -15.57
N ALA A 94 -2.08 -6.13 -15.65
CA ALA A 94 -1.22 -5.88 -14.51
C ALA A 94 -1.40 -4.46 -13.92
N SER A 95 -1.78 -3.45 -14.71
CA SER A 95 -1.99 -2.09 -14.21
C SER A 95 -3.22 -1.94 -13.32
N GLY A 96 -4.27 -2.73 -13.53
CA GLY A 96 -5.53 -2.68 -12.76
C GLY A 96 -5.65 -3.71 -11.61
N VAL A 97 -4.84 -4.77 -11.61
CA VAL A 97 -4.92 -5.84 -10.59
C VAL A 97 -4.72 -5.27 -9.18
N GLY A 98 -5.67 -5.55 -8.29
CA GLY A 98 -5.63 -5.15 -6.89
C GLY A 98 -5.93 -3.67 -6.60
N LEU A 99 -6.18 -2.82 -7.61
CA LEU A 99 -6.53 -1.41 -7.41
C LEU A 99 -8.04 -1.17 -7.19
N GLN A 100 -8.88 -2.14 -7.49
CA GLN A 100 -10.33 -2.00 -7.33
C GLN A 100 -10.78 -2.42 -5.94
N PHE A 101 -11.62 -1.60 -5.32
CA PHE A 101 -12.37 -1.93 -4.13
C PHE A 101 -13.67 -2.64 -4.57
N ALA A 102 -13.63 -3.98 -4.59
CA ALA A 102 -14.70 -4.78 -5.16
C ALA A 102 -16.04 -4.60 -4.42
N PRO A 103 -17.17 -4.43 -5.12
CA PRO A 103 -18.48 -4.20 -4.47
C PRO A 103 -19.04 -5.46 -3.79
N THR A 104 -18.54 -6.65 -4.11
CA THR A 104 -19.00 -7.93 -3.55
C THR A 104 -17.88 -8.73 -2.92
N VAL A 105 -18.22 -9.62 -1.97
CA VAL A 105 -17.27 -10.54 -1.33
C VAL A 105 -16.61 -11.45 -2.35
N LEU A 106 -17.36 -11.97 -3.32
CA LEU A 106 -16.81 -12.84 -4.37
C LEU A 106 -15.77 -12.09 -5.22
N GLY A 107 -16.12 -10.87 -5.64
CA GLY A 107 -15.19 -10.01 -6.37
C GLY A 107 -13.94 -9.66 -5.55
N ALA A 108 -14.06 -9.47 -4.22
CA ALA A 108 -12.92 -9.25 -3.34
C ALA A 108 -11.98 -10.48 -3.31
N ILE A 109 -12.53 -11.69 -3.22
CA ILE A 109 -11.75 -12.93 -3.28
C ILE A 109 -11.02 -13.05 -4.63
N GLU A 110 -11.71 -12.78 -5.73
CA GLU A 110 -11.11 -12.83 -7.08
C GLU A 110 -9.95 -11.84 -7.23
N GLN A 111 -10.17 -10.57 -6.82
CA GLN A 111 -9.16 -9.51 -6.90
C GLN A 111 -7.91 -9.80 -6.07
N VAL A 112 -8.10 -10.25 -4.83
CA VAL A 112 -6.96 -10.52 -3.96
C VAL A 112 -6.18 -11.76 -4.39
N CYS A 113 -6.85 -12.83 -4.82
CA CYS A 113 -6.18 -14.03 -5.35
C CYS A 113 -5.42 -13.74 -6.65
N GLU A 114 -5.97 -12.89 -7.54
CA GLU A 114 -5.27 -12.47 -8.75
C GLU A 114 -4.04 -11.60 -8.44
N LEU A 115 -4.13 -10.71 -7.42
CA LEU A 115 -2.99 -9.94 -6.95
C LEU A 115 -1.84 -10.86 -6.49
N TRP A 116 -2.13 -11.83 -5.63
CA TRP A 116 -1.12 -12.75 -5.11
C TRP A 116 -0.51 -13.65 -6.19
N ARG A 117 -1.34 -14.16 -7.11
CA ARG A 117 -0.88 -14.94 -8.27
C ARG A 117 0.05 -14.13 -9.17
N SER A 118 -0.31 -12.88 -9.41
CA SER A 118 0.48 -11.96 -10.24
C SER A 118 1.80 -11.60 -9.59
N ASP A 119 1.83 -11.46 -8.27
CA ASP A 119 3.04 -11.16 -7.50
C ASP A 119 4.03 -12.33 -7.50
N VAL A 120 3.57 -13.59 -7.44
CA VAL A 120 4.42 -14.77 -7.58
C VAL A 120 4.95 -14.93 -9.02
N GLY A 121 4.06 -14.76 -10.01
CA GLY A 121 4.37 -15.15 -11.40
C GLY A 121 4.96 -14.05 -12.28
N ARG A 122 4.81 -12.78 -11.90
CA ARG A 122 5.14 -11.62 -12.74
C ARG A 122 5.80 -10.49 -11.95
N ARG A 123 6.81 -10.82 -11.15
CA ARG A 123 7.52 -9.84 -10.29
C ARG A 123 7.90 -8.55 -11.04
N ASP A 124 8.44 -8.68 -12.25
CA ASP A 124 8.88 -7.53 -13.05
C ASP A 124 7.74 -6.60 -13.51
N LEU A 125 6.50 -7.10 -13.59
CA LEU A 125 5.35 -6.29 -14.01
C LEU A 125 4.72 -5.49 -12.88
N LEU A 126 4.74 -6.03 -11.66
CA LEU A 126 4.17 -5.35 -10.48
C LEU A 126 5.21 -4.51 -9.74
N SER A 127 6.49 -4.91 -9.73
CA SER A 127 7.58 -4.13 -9.12
C SER A 127 7.80 -2.77 -9.79
N GLY A 128 7.53 -2.65 -11.09
CA GLY A 128 7.55 -1.38 -11.84
C GLY A 128 6.22 -0.63 -11.84
N SER A 129 5.22 -1.03 -11.07
CA SER A 129 3.92 -0.36 -11.06
C SER A 129 4.00 0.98 -10.32
N THR A 130 3.58 2.04 -11.02
CA THR A 130 3.46 3.37 -10.41
C THR A 130 2.24 3.43 -9.48
N VAL A 131 2.34 4.27 -8.45
CA VAL A 131 1.21 4.59 -7.59
C VAL A 131 0.18 5.40 -8.36
N ALA A 132 -1.10 5.04 -8.22
CA ALA A 132 -2.22 5.82 -8.73
C ALA A 132 -2.79 6.67 -7.57
N SER A 133 -2.58 7.99 -7.60
CA SER A 133 -3.03 8.89 -6.51
C SER A 133 -4.54 8.81 -6.26
N SER A 134 -5.36 8.70 -7.32
CA SER A 134 -6.81 8.50 -7.20
C SER A 134 -7.20 7.21 -6.49
N ALA A 135 -6.36 6.17 -6.58
CA ALA A 135 -6.61 4.89 -5.94
C ALA A 135 -6.25 4.84 -4.43
N LEU A 136 -5.89 5.96 -3.80
CA LEU A 136 -5.89 6.11 -2.34
C LEU A 136 -7.26 6.61 -1.87
N VAL A 137 -7.86 7.54 -2.61
CA VAL A 137 -9.10 8.24 -2.23
C VAL A 137 -10.35 7.38 -2.46
N GLU A 138 -10.49 6.75 -3.63
CA GLU A 138 -11.69 5.97 -3.94
C GLU A 138 -11.93 4.80 -2.95
N PRO A 139 -10.95 3.93 -2.65
CA PRO A 139 -11.15 2.84 -1.70
C PRO A 139 -11.46 3.31 -0.28
N SER A 140 -10.85 4.41 0.18
CA SER A 140 -11.12 4.97 1.51
C SER A 140 -12.55 5.53 1.61
N ARG A 141 -13.00 6.24 0.57
CA ARG A 141 -14.37 6.73 0.47
C ARG A 141 -15.37 5.57 0.43
N ASP A 142 -15.15 4.58 -0.43
CA ASP A 142 -16.03 3.44 -0.59
C ASP A 142 -16.14 2.65 0.72
N TRP A 143 -15.03 2.45 1.42
CA TRP A 143 -15.03 1.83 2.75
C TRP A 143 -15.80 2.67 3.78
N LEU A 144 -15.65 4.00 3.76
CA LEU A 144 -16.30 4.91 4.71
C LEU A 144 -17.83 4.89 4.55
N ILE A 145 -18.32 4.96 3.31
CA ILE A 145 -19.76 5.11 3.02
C ILE A 145 -20.51 3.78 2.91
N THR A 146 -19.79 2.67 2.67
CA THR A 146 -20.41 1.35 2.53
C THR A 146 -20.31 0.58 3.84
N GLY A 147 -21.42 0.06 4.34
CA GLY A 147 -21.45 -0.81 5.51
C GLY A 147 -20.70 -2.13 5.28
N PRO A 148 -20.45 -2.90 6.37
CA PRO A 148 -19.93 -4.27 6.26
C PRO A 148 -20.80 -5.14 5.37
N ASP A 149 -20.19 -6.13 4.70
CA ASP A 149 -20.95 -7.09 3.90
C ASP A 149 -21.96 -7.85 4.76
N SER A 150 -23.19 -8.00 4.26
CA SER A 150 -24.27 -8.66 4.99
C SER A 150 -24.06 -10.16 5.12
N GLN A 151 -23.38 -10.79 4.16
CA GLN A 151 -23.15 -12.22 4.11
C GLN A 151 -21.79 -12.56 3.51
N VAL A 152 -21.02 -13.38 4.21
CA VAL A 152 -19.71 -13.89 3.75
C VAL A 152 -19.66 -15.41 3.67
N ALA A 153 -20.67 -16.13 4.19
CA ALA A 153 -20.71 -17.60 4.16
C ALA A 153 -20.60 -18.17 2.73
N ARG A 154 -19.92 -19.31 2.59
CA ARG A 154 -19.75 -20.04 1.33
C ARG A 154 -20.04 -21.53 1.53
N ASN A 155 -20.71 -22.13 0.55
CA ASN A 155 -21.12 -23.53 0.59
C ASN A 155 -20.36 -24.44 -0.43
N ALA A 156 -19.41 -23.86 -1.18
CA ALA A 156 -18.66 -24.59 -2.22
C ALA A 156 -17.16 -24.63 -1.87
N GLY A 157 -16.52 -25.75 -2.19
CA GLY A 157 -15.09 -25.97 -1.97
C GLY A 157 -14.79 -26.85 -0.75
N ALA A 158 -13.50 -26.96 -0.40
CA ALA A 158 -13.06 -27.70 0.78
C ALA A 158 -13.56 -27.01 2.06
N ARG A 159 -13.88 -27.79 3.09
CA ARG A 159 -14.37 -27.25 4.37
C ARG A 159 -13.25 -26.51 5.09
N VAL A 160 -13.54 -25.26 5.51
CA VAL A 160 -12.64 -24.42 6.29
C VAL A 160 -13.22 -24.26 7.69
N GLY A 161 -12.39 -24.43 8.72
CA GLY A 161 -12.73 -24.35 10.14
C GLY A 161 -11.92 -23.30 10.90
N ARG A 162 -12.17 -23.20 12.20
CA ARG A 162 -11.41 -22.28 13.06
C ARG A 162 -9.93 -22.60 13.14
N SER A 163 -9.55 -23.88 13.08
CA SER A 163 -8.15 -24.30 13.06
C SER A 163 -7.37 -23.71 11.87
N ASP A 164 -8.02 -23.57 10.71
CA ASP A 164 -7.40 -22.97 9.54
C ASP A 164 -7.19 -21.46 9.76
N VAL A 165 -8.16 -20.78 10.38
CA VAL A 165 -8.03 -19.35 10.74
C VAL A 165 -6.91 -19.13 11.76
N GLU A 166 -6.80 -20.00 12.77
CA GLU A 166 -5.73 -19.95 13.78
C GLU A 166 -4.36 -20.17 13.13
N ALA A 167 -4.26 -21.09 12.16
CA ALA A 167 -3.02 -21.29 11.41
C ALA A 167 -2.60 -20.03 10.61
N VAL A 168 -3.55 -19.32 10.01
CA VAL A 168 -3.27 -18.04 9.32
C VAL A 168 -2.80 -16.98 10.32
N ARG A 169 -3.43 -16.88 11.49
CA ARG A 169 -3.03 -15.94 12.55
C ARG A 169 -1.63 -16.26 13.09
N ALA A 170 -1.32 -17.53 13.34
CA ALA A 170 -0.02 -17.97 13.81
C ALA A 170 1.08 -17.69 12.77
N MET A 171 0.80 -17.98 11.50
CA MET A 171 1.73 -17.66 10.41
C MET A 171 1.98 -16.16 10.32
N THR A 172 0.94 -15.33 10.45
CA THR A 172 1.09 -13.86 10.44
C THR A 172 2.02 -13.41 11.57
N ALA A 173 1.83 -13.90 12.79
CA ALA A 173 2.67 -13.57 13.94
C ALA A 173 4.13 -13.98 13.73
N ALA A 174 4.37 -15.20 13.20
CA ALA A 174 5.72 -15.68 12.89
C ALA A 174 6.41 -14.82 11.81
N LEU A 175 5.68 -14.44 10.75
CA LEU A 175 6.23 -13.61 9.68
C LEU A 175 6.54 -12.18 10.17
N VAL A 176 5.74 -11.61 11.08
CA VAL A 176 6.02 -10.32 11.73
C VAL A 176 7.30 -10.39 12.56
N ASP A 177 7.48 -11.45 13.37
CA ASP A 177 8.70 -11.62 14.16
C ASP A 177 9.95 -11.76 13.29
N LEU A 178 9.87 -12.57 12.23
CA LEU A 178 10.95 -12.71 11.27
C LEU A 178 11.28 -11.39 10.53
N ASP A 179 10.25 -10.61 10.16
CA ASP A 179 10.45 -9.30 9.54
C ASP A 179 11.17 -8.32 10.47
N HIS A 180 10.82 -8.31 11.74
CA HIS A 180 11.50 -7.47 12.72
C HIS A 180 12.98 -7.79 12.87
N ARG A 181 13.36 -9.07 12.72
CA ARG A 181 14.76 -9.55 12.89
C ARG A 181 15.58 -9.43 11.63
N PHE A 182 15.00 -9.77 10.48
CA PHE A 182 15.77 -9.97 9.24
C PHE A 182 15.39 -8.98 8.12
N GLY A 183 14.31 -8.22 8.30
CA GLY A 183 13.79 -7.29 7.30
C GLY A 183 12.96 -7.96 6.20
N SER A 184 12.15 -7.14 5.55
CA SER A 184 11.13 -7.58 4.59
C SER A 184 11.70 -8.26 3.35
N GLY A 185 12.91 -7.92 2.93
CA GLY A 185 13.54 -8.49 1.75
C GLY A 185 13.73 -10.01 1.82
N HIS A 186 13.92 -10.57 3.01
CA HIS A 186 14.04 -12.01 3.23
C HIS A 186 12.70 -12.71 3.44
N VAL A 187 11.75 -12.04 4.07
CA VAL A 187 10.50 -12.65 4.57
C VAL A 187 9.38 -12.59 3.54
N ARG A 188 9.31 -11.49 2.77
CA ARG A 188 8.25 -11.27 1.78
C ARG A 188 8.02 -12.42 0.79
N PRO A 189 9.05 -13.07 0.20
CA PRO A 189 8.83 -14.20 -0.70
C PRO A 189 8.05 -15.35 -0.07
N VAL A 190 8.29 -15.64 1.22
CA VAL A 190 7.59 -16.67 1.98
C VAL A 190 6.12 -16.29 2.18
N LEU A 191 5.87 -15.04 2.58
CA LEU A 191 4.52 -14.49 2.74
C LEU A 191 3.71 -14.61 1.46
N VAL A 192 4.24 -14.13 0.34
CA VAL A 192 3.54 -14.13 -0.97
C VAL A 192 3.26 -15.55 -1.44
N HIS A 193 4.21 -16.48 -1.25
CA HIS A 193 4.00 -17.88 -1.55
C HIS A 193 2.87 -18.47 -0.70
N TYR A 194 2.84 -18.22 0.60
CA TYR A 194 1.80 -18.69 1.51
C TYR A 194 0.42 -18.14 1.15
N LEU A 195 0.31 -16.84 0.86
CA LEU A 195 -0.92 -16.21 0.39
C LEU A 195 -1.46 -16.91 -0.87
N ASN A 196 -0.60 -17.11 -1.88
CA ASN A 196 -1.01 -17.68 -3.15
C ASN A 196 -1.29 -19.20 -3.09
N SER A 197 -0.51 -19.97 -2.33
CA SER A 197 -0.60 -21.45 -2.34
C SER A 197 -1.57 -22.00 -1.30
N VAL A 198 -1.77 -21.34 -0.18
CA VAL A 198 -2.60 -21.80 0.93
C VAL A 198 -3.84 -20.94 1.11
N VAL A 199 -3.64 -19.63 1.35
CA VAL A 199 -4.74 -18.73 1.75
C VAL A 199 -5.78 -18.56 0.65
N SER A 200 -5.36 -18.54 -0.63
CA SER A 200 -6.28 -18.50 -1.77
C SER A 200 -7.26 -19.70 -1.78
N GLY A 201 -6.79 -20.88 -1.39
CA GLY A 201 -7.60 -22.08 -1.24
C GLY A 201 -8.61 -21.96 -0.10
N LEU A 202 -8.20 -21.38 1.03
CA LEU A 202 -9.08 -21.14 2.18
C LEU A 202 -10.21 -20.16 1.85
N LEU A 203 -9.90 -19.02 1.21
CA LEU A 203 -10.90 -18.04 0.78
C LEU A 203 -11.90 -18.62 -0.22
N SER A 204 -11.47 -19.56 -1.05
CA SER A 204 -12.31 -20.26 -2.04
C SER A 204 -13.07 -21.46 -1.45
N GLY A 205 -12.84 -21.81 -0.20
CA GLY A 205 -13.44 -22.96 0.49
C GLY A 205 -14.87 -22.72 0.97
N ALA A 206 -15.44 -23.74 1.64
CA ALA A 206 -16.76 -23.71 2.26
C ALA A 206 -16.64 -23.39 3.75
N TYR A 207 -17.32 -22.34 4.22
CA TYR A 207 -17.30 -21.89 5.62
C TYR A 207 -18.64 -21.24 6.03
N ARG A 208 -18.96 -21.37 7.32
CA ARG A 208 -20.09 -20.68 7.93
C ARG A 208 -19.77 -19.20 8.12
N GLU A 209 -20.81 -18.38 8.34
CA GLU A 209 -20.70 -16.93 8.49
C GLU A 209 -19.63 -16.50 9.52
N SER A 210 -19.68 -17.07 10.73
CA SER A 210 -18.73 -16.71 11.79
C SER A 210 -17.27 -17.03 11.42
N VAL A 211 -17.03 -18.23 10.86
CA VAL A 211 -15.69 -18.64 10.41
C VAL A 211 -15.22 -17.79 9.23
N GLY A 212 -16.15 -17.44 8.31
CA GLY A 212 -15.85 -16.55 7.18
C GLY A 212 -15.37 -15.19 7.65
N ARG A 213 -16.06 -14.54 8.60
CA ARG A 213 -15.64 -13.25 9.14
C ARG A 213 -14.28 -13.32 9.84
N GLU A 214 -14.05 -14.34 10.65
CA GLU A 214 -12.75 -14.56 11.29
C GLU A 214 -11.64 -14.81 10.27
N LEU A 215 -11.92 -15.57 9.19
CA LEU A 215 -10.98 -15.82 8.09
C LEU A 215 -10.64 -14.53 7.35
N PHE A 216 -11.64 -13.74 6.95
CA PHE A 216 -11.43 -12.46 6.28
C PHE A 216 -10.60 -11.50 7.12
N GLY A 217 -10.84 -11.42 8.44
CA GLY A 217 -10.04 -10.61 9.36
C GLY A 217 -8.58 -11.07 9.46
N ALA A 218 -8.34 -12.38 9.57
CA ALA A 218 -6.99 -12.93 9.60
C ALA A 218 -6.24 -12.70 8.28
N VAL A 219 -6.94 -12.88 7.15
CA VAL A 219 -6.37 -12.68 5.81
C VAL A 219 -6.13 -11.20 5.52
N ALA A 220 -6.99 -10.28 6.01
CA ALA A 220 -6.78 -8.84 5.90
C ALA A 220 -5.45 -8.43 6.54
N ARG A 221 -5.15 -8.95 7.75
CA ARG A 221 -3.88 -8.68 8.44
C ARG A 221 -2.66 -9.21 7.69
N LEU A 222 -2.74 -10.44 7.19
CA LEU A 222 -1.64 -11.03 6.42
C LEU A 222 -1.43 -10.30 5.09
N THR A 223 -2.50 -9.82 4.46
CA THR A 223 -2.46 -9.05 3.21
C THR A 223 -1.85 -7.67 3.47
N GLU A 224 -2.25 -6.98 4.55
CA GLU A 224 -1.66 -5.70 4.95
C GLU A 224 -0.15 -5.84 5.19
N LEU A 225 0.29 -6.89 5.91
CA LEU A 225 1.71 -7.19 6.12
C LEU A 225 2.46 -7.35 4.78
N GLY A 226 1.82 -7.95 3.75
CA GLY A 226 2.37 -8.03 2.40
C GLY A 226 2.59 -6.66 1.76
N GLY A 227 1.68 -5.72 2.00
CA GLY A 227 1.81 -4.31 1.59
C GLY A 227 2.94 -3.59 2.33
N TYR A 228 3.01 -3.76 3.64
CA TYR A 228 4.10 -3.22 4.46
C TYR A 228 5.48 -3.70 3.98
N MET A 229 5.61 -5.01 3.73
CA MET A 229 6.86 -5.58 3.19
C MET A 229 7.15 -5.10 1.75
N ALA A 230 6.12 -4.79 0.95
CA ALA A 230 6.32 -4.22 -0.38
C ALA A 230 6.88 -2.80 -0.30
N ILE A 231 6.41 -1.96 0.63
CA ILE A 231 7.01 -0.64 0.91
C ILE A 231 8.46 -0.79 1.35
N ASP A 232 8.71 -1.67 2.30
CA ASP A 232 10.05 -1.85 2.86
C ASP A 232 11.06 -2.42 1.85
N THR A 233 10.59 -2.95 0.73
CA THR A 233 11.39 -3.41 -0.42
C THR A 233 11.34 -2.48 -1.63
N GLY A 234 10.91 -1.22 -1.45
CA GLY A 234 10.91 -0.19 -2.49
C GLY A 234 9.83 -0.37 -3.58
N GLN A 235 8.69 -0.99 -3.26
CA GLN A 235 7.61 -1.29 -4.20
C GLN A 235 6.29 -0.60 -3.82
N PRO A 236 6.21 0.75 -3.79
CA PRO A 236 5.05 1.48 -3.30
C PRO A 236 3.76 1.23 -4.11
N GLY A 237 3.86 1.06 -5.43
CA GLY A 237 2.70 0.74 -6.27
C GLY A 237 2.12 -0.65 -6.01
N LEU A 238 2.93 -1.59 -5.55
CA LEU A 238 2.49 -2.90 -5.12
C LEU A 238 1.87 -2.84 -3.72
N ALA A 239 2.48 -2.11 -2.80
CA ALA A 239 1.96 -1.87 -1.46
C ALA A 239 0.55 -1.27 -1.51
N GLN A 240 0.32 -0.27 -2.37
CA GLN A 240 -1.00 0.33 -2.58
C GLN A 240 -2.07 -0.74 -2.88
N ARG A 241 -1.77 -1.68 -3.75
CA ARG A 241 -2.68 -2.77 -4.13
C ARG A 241 -2.99 -3.68 -2.95
N TYR A 242 -1.97 -4.07 -2.22
CA TYR A 242 -2.11 -4.88 -1.02
C TYR A 242 -2.97 -4.18 0.04
N TYR A 243 -2.78 -2.88 0.28
CA TYR A 243 -3.55 -2.11 1.26
C TYR A 243 -5.01 -1.94 0.84
N ILE A 244 -5.31 -1.70 -0.44
CA ILE A 244 -6.68 -1.65 -0.94
C ILE A 244 -7.39 -2.99 -0.71
N GLN A 245 -6.71 -4.10 -1.00
CA GLN A 245 -7.30 -5.43 -0.79
C GLN A 245 -7.41 -5.77 0.70
N ALA A 246 -6.46 -5.39 1.55
CA ALA A 246 -6.56 -5.54 3.00
C ALA A 246 -7.75 -4.76 3.58
N LEU A 247 -7.96 -3.52 3.14
CA LEU A 247 -9.11 -2.70 3.51
C LEU A 247 -10.43 -3.35 3.09
N ARG A 248 -10.49 -3.89 1.87
CA ARG A 248 -11.67 -4.59 1.37
C ARG A 248 -11.98 -5.89 2.14
N LEU A 249 -10.94 -6.63 2.53
CA LEU A 249 -11.08 -7.85 3.35
C LEU A 249 -11.50 -7.51 4.78
N ALA A 250 -11.00 -6.42 5.38
CA ALA A 250 -11.45 -5.93 6.68
C ALA A 250 -12.95 -5.58 6.66
N GLN A 251 -13.45 -4.98 5.56
CA GLN A 251 -14.88 -4.74 5.38
C GLN A 251 -15.69 -6.05 5.32
N ALA A 252 -15.22 -7.06 4.60
CA ALA A 252 -15.88 -8.37 4.55
C ALA A 252 -15.89 -9.06 5.93
N ALA A 253 -14.83 -8.88 6.73
CA ALA A 253 -14.78 -9.33 8.12
C ALA A 253 -15.80 -8.61 9.02
N GLY A 254 -16.22 -7.41 8.65
CA GLY A 254 -16.98 -6.50 9.51
C GLY A 254 -16.12 -5.79 10.55
N ASP A 255 -14.79 -5.84 10.39
CA ASP A 255 -13.80 -5.26 11.30
C ASP A 255 -13.48 -3.82 10.91
N ARG A 256 -14.31 -2.87 11.39
CA ARG A 256 -14.12 -1.44 11.14
C ARG A 256 -12.87 -0.89 11.84
N ALA A 257 -12.53 -1.43 13.02
CA ALA A 257 -11.33 -1.01 13.74
C ALA A 257 -10.06 -1.33 12.95
N TYR A 258 -9.98 -2.54 12.39
CA TYR A 258 -8.84 -2.92 11.56
C TYR A 258 -8.83 -2.19 10.20
N GLY A 259 -10.01 -1.93 9.60
CA GLY A 259 -10.11 -1.09 8.42
C GLY A 259 -9.57 0.32 8.66
N GLY A 260 -9.88 0.92 9.81
CA GLY A 260 -9.30 2.19 10.26
C GLY A 260 -7.77 2.12 10.42
N TYR A 261 -7.25 1.02 10.97
CA TYR A 261 -5.81 0.78 11.03
C TYR A 261 -5.15 0.77 9.64
N VAL A 262 -5.73 0.08 8.67
CA VAL A 262 -5.21 0.06 7.30
C VAL A 262 -5.16 1.47 6.69
N LEU A 263 -6.17 2.30 6.95
CA LEU A 263 -6.17 3.70 6.49
C LEU A 263 -5.12 4.55 7.21
N ALA A 264 -5.15 4.56 8.55
CA ALA A 264 -4.34 5.47 9.37
C ALA A 264 -2.87 5.06 9.47
N ALA A 265 -2.56 3.74 9.49
CA ALA A 265 -1.19 3.26 9.56
C ALA A 265 -0.60 3.01 8.18
N SER A 266 -1.26 2.19 7.36
CA SER A 266 -0.65 1.64 6.16
C SER A 266 -0.76 2.60 4.97
N MET A 267 -1.99 3.04 4.65
CA MET A 267 -2.21 3.93 3.50
C MET A 267 -1.71 5.36 3.76
N SER A 268 -1.78 5.86 5.00
CA SER A 268 -1.23 7.17 5.35
C SER A 268 0.31 7.19 5.30
N HIS A 269 0.98 6.12 5.71
CA HIS A 269 2.43 5.99 5.54
C HIS A 269 2.83 5.95 4.05
N LEU A 270 2.06 5.26 3.21
CA LEU A 270 2.28 5.31 1.77
C LEU A 270 2.09 6.74 1.22
N ALA A 271 1.07 7.46 1.67
CA ALA A 271 0.84 8.85 1.28
C ALA A 271 2.00 9.76 1.73
N ALA A 272 2.58 9.52 2.92
CA ALA A 272 3.75 10.24 3.42
C ALA A 272 4.98 10.02 2.53
N GLN A 273 5.27 8.78 2.15
CA GLN A 273 6.38 8.43 1.27
C GLN A 273 6.22 9.04 -0.14
N LEU A 274 4.98 9.25 -0.58
CA LEU A 274 4.68 9.90 -1.86
C LEU A 274 4.68 11.44 -1.79
N GLY A 275 4.96 12.03 -0.64
CA GLY A 275 4.94 13.49 -0.43
C GLY A 275 3.53 14.10 -0.53
N ASN A 276 2.49 13.37 -0.12
CA ASN A 276 1.10 13.82 -0.15
C ASN A 276 0.54 14.09 1.28
N PRO A 277 0.96 15.16 1.95
CA PRO A 277 0.60 15.40 3.35
C PRO A 277 -0.91 15.60 3.60
N ARG A 278 -1.64 16.13 2.62
CA ARG A 278 -3.11 16.24 2.71
C ARG A 278 -3.79 14.89 2.81
N GLU A 279 -3.31 13.90 2.04
CA GLU A 279 -3.87 12.55 2.05
C GLU A 279 -3.60 11.85 3.39
N ILE A 280 -2.47 12.12 4.06
CA ILE A 280 -2.18 11.57 5.39
C ILE A 280 -3.29 11.96 6.36
N ALA A 281 -3.58 13.25 6.49
CA ALA A 281 -4.61 13.76 7.40
C ALA A 281 -6.01 13.25 7.02
N GLN A 282 -6.34 13.19 5.72
CA GLN A 282 -7.66 12.76 5.26
C GLN A 282 -7.90 11.26 5.51
N LEU A 283 -6.91 10.42 5.28
CA LEU A 283 -6.98 8.97 5.55
C LEU A 283 -7.11 8.70 7.05
N ALA A 284 -6.37 9.43 7.88
CA ALA A 284 -6.47 9.33 9.33
C ALA A 284 -7.85 9.77 9.86
N ARG A 285 -8.43 10.85 9.31
CA ARG A 285 -9.80 11.28 9.62
C ARG A 285 -10.84 10.28 9.16
N ALA A 286 -10.69 9.72 7.96
CA ALA A 286 -11.57 8.67 7.47
C ALA A 286 -11.55 7.43 8.37
N ALA A 287 -10.38 7.08 8.92
CA ALA A 287 -10.22 6.00 9.88
C ALA A 287 -11.00 6.26 11.18
N GLN A 288 -10.83 7.46 11.75
CA GLN A 288 -11.53 7.88 12.98
C GLN A 288 -13.04 7.88 12.79
N GLU A 289 -13.52 8.45 11.68
CA GLU A 289 -14.95 8.54 11.38
C GLU A 289 -15.56 7.16 11.11
N GLY A 290 -14.92 6.35 10.26
CA GLY A 290 -15.45 5.06 9.83
C GLY A 290 -15.38 3.97 10.91
N ALA A 291 -14.53 4.12 11.91
CA ALA A 291 -14.39 3.19 13.03
C ALA A 291 -14.93 3.75 14.36
N ARG A 292 -15.63 4.88 14.33
CA ARG A 292 -16.14 5.57 15.53
C ARG A 292 -16.95 4.62 16.41
N GLY A 293 -16.61 4.59 17.70
CA GLY A 293 -17.27 3.74 18.71
C GLY A 293 -16.95 2.25 18.61
N GLN A 294 -16.01 1.85 17.73
CA GLN A 294 -15.58 0.46 17.55
C GLN A 294 -14.07 0.27 17.78
N VAL A 295 -13.37 1.31 18.18
CA VAL A 295 -11.91 1.27 18.43
C VAL A 295 -11.62 1.36 19.92
N THR A 296 -10.51 0.74 20.34
CA THR A 296 -9.96 0.95 21.68
C THR A 296 -9.29 2.32 21.76
N PRO A 297 -9.11 2.90 22.96
CA PRO A 297 -8.40 4.17 23.12
C PRO A 297 -6.98 4.13 22.55
N ARG A 298 -6.29 2.99 22.56
CA ARG A 298 -4.98 2.79 21.95
C ARG A 298 -5.02 2.92 20.44
N ALA A 299 -6.03 2.34 19.78
CA ALA A 299 -6.22 2.50 18.35
C ALA A 299 -6.63 3.95 17.97
N GLU A 300 -7.45 4.59 18.79
CA GLU A 300 -7.79 6.01 18.64
C GLU A 300 -6.53 6.90 18.71
N ALA A 301 -5.65 6.67 19.70
CA ALA A 301 -4.38 7.37 19.84
C ALA A 301 -3.51 7.27 18.58
N MET A 302 -3.43 6.08 17.99
CA MET A 302 -2.69 5.86 16.76
C MET A 302 -3.29 6.61 15.57
N PHE A 303 -4.62 6.62 15.42
CA PHE A 303 -5.28 7.35 14.32
C PHE A 303 -5.07 8.86 14.44
N LEU A 304 -5.13 9.39 15.66
CA LEU A 304 -4.83 10.80 15.96
C LEU A 304 -3.35 11.11 15.69
N ALA A 305 -2.41 10.26 16.08
CA ALA A 305 -0.99 10.45 15.78
C ALA A 305 -0.72 10.52 14.27
N ALA A 306 -1.38 9.68 13.48
CA ALA A 306 -1.30 9.73 12.02
C ALA A 306 -1.88 11.04 11.44
N GLU A 307 -3.00 11.55 12.00
CA GLU A 307 -3.56 12.85 11.60
C GLU A 307 -2.59 13.99 11.94
N ALA A 308 -2.00 13.98 13.14
CA ALA A 308 -1.02 14.97 13.57
C ALA A 308 0.19 15.03 12.62
N ARG A 309 0.66 13.87 12.15
CA ARG A 309 1.74 13.82 11.14
C ARG A 309 1.35 14.48 9.82
N GLY A 310 0.11 14.30 9.37
CA GLY A 310 -0.40 15.00 8.19
C GLY A 310 -0.35 16.52 8.35
N HIS A 311 -0.79 17.03 9.49
CA HIS A 311 -0.75 18.48 9.80
C HIS A 311 0.67 19.00 9.96
N ALA A 312 1.57 18.25 10.60
CA ALA A 312 2.99 18.61 10.70
C ALA A 312 3.63 18.75 9.32
N ALA A 313 3.40 17.79 8.42
CA ALA A 313 3.92 17.83 7.06
C ALA A 313 3.30 18.95 6.19
N LEU A 314 2.13 19.48 6.56
CA LEU A 314 1.52 20.68 5.97
C LEU A 314 2.07 21.98 6.55
N GLY A 315 2.88 21.93 7.61
CA GLY A 315 3.35 23.10 8.36
C GLY A 315 2.29 23.70 9.28
N ASP A 316 1.16 23.03 9.51
CA ASP A 316 0.09 23.46 10.41
C ASP A 316 0.39 23.06 11.85
N ALA A 317 1.24 23.84 12.51
CA ALA A 317 1.71 23.55 13.86
C ALA A 317 0.57 23.58 14.90
N GLY A 318 -0.39 24.48 14.76
CA GLY A 318 -1.50 24.62 15.71
C GLY A 318 -2.40 23.39 15.72
N THR A 319 -2.88 22.97 14.56
CA THR A 319 -3.71 21.76 14.46
C THR A 319 -2.92 20.50 14.81
N CYS A 320 -1.63 20.43 14.43
CA CYS A 320 -0.77 19.31 14.81
C CYS A 320 -0.67 19.18 16.34
N GLU A 321 -0.45 20.27 17.07
CA GLU A 321 -0.33 20.25 18.52
C GLU A 321 -1.65 19.85 19.20
N GLU A 322 -2.78 20.39 18.73
CA GLU A 322 -4.11 20.01 19.25
C GLU A 322 -4.38 18.52 19.07
N VAL A 323 -4.17 17.99 17.86
CA VAL A 323 -4.44 16.58 17.55
C VAL A 323 -3.44 15.66 18.28
N ALA A 324 -2.17 16.06 18.38
CA ALA A 324 -1.16 15.35 19.15
C ALA A 324 -1.50 15.27 20.64
N GLY A 325 -2.03 16.35 21.23
CA GLY A 325 -2.53 16.36 22.61
C GLY A 325 -3.64 15.34 22.81
N ARG A 326 -4.60 15.29 21.90
CA ARG A 326 -5.68 14.28 21.92
C ARG A 326 -5.14 12.85 21.78
N ALA A 327 -4.08 12.63 21.00
CA ALA A 327 -3.43 11.32 20.89
C ALA A 327 -2.81 10.87 22.23
N VAL A 328 -2.16 11.79 22.95
CA VAL A 328 -1.60 11.51 24.29
C VAL A 328 -2.72 11.16 25.26
N GLU A 329 -3.77 12.00 25.36
CA GLU A 329 -4.93 11.72 26.22
C GLU A 329 -5.61 10.38 25.90
N ALA A 330 -5.71 10.01 24.62
CA ALA A 330 -6.27 8.74 24.22
C ALA A 330 -5.40 7.57 24.70
N LEU A 331 -4.08 7.68 24.59
CA LEU A 331 -3.16 6.64 25.05
C LEU A 331 -3.16 6.51 26.58
N GLU A 332 -3.23 7.59 27.33
CA GLU A 332 -3.37 7.60 28.79
C GLU A 332 -4.66 6.86 29.24
N ARG A 333 -5.76 7.05 28.48
CA ARG A 333 -7.00 6.28 28.72
C ARG A 333 -6.83 4.79 28.43
N ALA A 334 -6.01 4.42 27.45
CA ALA A 334 -5.73 3.02 27.12
C ALA A 334 -4.99 2.32 28.25
N ASP A 335 -4.01 2.98 28.85
CA ASP A 335 -3.19 2.39 29.92
C ASP A 335 -3.96 2.27 31.24
N ALA A 336 -4.98 3.11 31.44
CA ALA A 336 -5.91 3.01 32.55
C ALA A 336 -6.98 1.91 32.39
N SER A 337 -7.26 1.48 31.14
CA SER A 337 -8.24 0.43 30.84
C SER A 337 -7.53 -0.91 30.63
N SER A 338 -7.77 -1.89 31.48
CA SER A 338 -7.14 -3.20 31.38
C SER A 338 -7.65 -4.02 30.19
N GLY A 339 -6.85 -4.17 29.14
CA GLY A 339 -6.67 -5.51 28.59
C GLY A 339 -7.41 -5.94 27.33
N ASP A 340 -8.27 -5.13 26.68
CA ASP A 340 -9.03 -5.57 25.50
C ASP A 340 -8.45 -5.13 24.14
N ASP A 341 -7.18 -4.74 24.12
CA ASP A 341 -6.56 -4.32 22.87
C ASP A 341 -6.33 -5.50 21.91
N PRO A 342 -6.80 -5.39 20.66
CA PRO A 342 -6.46 -6.36 19.65
C PRO A 342 -4.95 -6.45 19.45
N SER A 343 -4.43 -7.66 19.22
CA SER A 343 -2.98 -7.91 19.08
C SER A 343 -2.28 -7.06 18.02
N TRP A 344 -3.01 -6.56 17.03
CA TRP A 344 -2.43 -5.72 15.98
C TRP A 344 -2.10 -4.29 16.45
N ILE A 345 -2.72 -3.81 17.54
CA ILE A 345 -2.45 -2.46 18.09
C ILE A 345 -1.61 -2.50 19.37
N ALA A 346 -1.41 -3.65 19.96
CA ALA A 346 -0.70 -3.79 21.24
C ALA A 346 0.73 -3.20 21.23
N HIS A 347 1.32 -3.01 20.04
CA HIS A 347 2.63 -2.41 19.88
C HIS A 347 2.63 -0.87 19.98
N PHE A 348 1.46 -0.23 19.95
CA PHE A 348 1.34 1.23 20.02
C PHE A 348 1.35 1.66 21.49
N ASP A 349 2.52 1.91 22.00
CA ASP A 349 2.81 2.35 23.38
C ASP A 349 3.32 3.81 23.41
N GLU A 350 3.69 4.30 24.58
CA GLU A 350 4.26 5.63 24.76
C GLU A 350 5.51 5.86 23.90
N GLY A 351 6.36 4.83 23.76
CA GLY A 351 7.56 4.91 22.93
C GLY A 351 7.22 5.03 21.44
N TYR A 352 6.17 4.32 21.01
CA TYR A 352 5.69 4.43 19.64
C TYR A 352 5.08 5.82 19.36
N LEU A 353 4.24 6.32 20.28
CA LEU A 353 3.69 7.67 20.16
C LEU A 353 4.79 8.73 20.18
N ALA A 354 5.82 8.57 21.03
CA ALA A 354 6.97 9.49 21.06
C ALA A 354 7.71 9.53 19.71
N ASP A 355 7.87 8.37 19.04
CA ASP A 355 8.45 8.28 17.69
C ASP A 355 7.60 9.05 16.65
N GLU A 356 6.27 8.87 16.65
CA GLU A 356 5.38 9.61 15.76
C GLU A 356 5.42 11.13 16.01
N LEU A 357 5.48 11.55 17.26
CA LEU A 357 5.62 12.98 17.64
C LEU A 357 7.02 13.54 17.31
N ALA A 358 8.08 12.70 17.35
CA ALA A 358 9.41 13.11 16.89
C ALA A 358 9.38 13.49 15.39
N HIS A 359 8.67 12.73 14.58
CA HIS A 359 8.45 13.07 13.18
C HIS A 359 7.70 14.41 13.02
N CYS A 360 6.62 14.61 13.78
CA CYS A 360 5.86 15.87 13.74
C CYS A 360 6.75 17.07 14.03
N HIS A 361 7.49 17.02 15.14
CA HIS A 361 8.36 18.12 15.53
C HIS A 361 9.52 18.35 14.55
N ARG A 362 10.09 17.27 13.97
CA ARG A 362 11.11 17.40 12.93
C ARG A 362 10.57 18.14 11.71
N ASP A 363 9.37 17.76 11.24
CA ASP A 363 8.77 18.34 10.04
C ASP A 363 8.36 19.80 10.24
N LEU A 364 8.01 20.17 11.47
CA LEU A 364 7.74 21.56 11.89
C LEU A 364 9.00 22.38 12.20
N GLY A 365 10.22 21.82 12.07
CA GLY A 365 11.46 22.53 12.38
C GLY A 365 11.72 22.75 13.87
N GLN A 366 11.03 22.03 14.74
CA GLN A 366 11.11 22.16 16.20
C GLN A 366 12.18 21.21 16.79
N GLY A 367 13.46 21.45 16.46
CA GLY A 367 14.58 20.54 16.73
C GLY A 367 14.69 20.09 18.18
N THR A 368 14.51 20.98 19.17
CA THR A 368 14.60 20.62 20.60
C THR A 368 13.50 19.63 21.01
N ALA A 369 12.27 19.84 20.57
CA ALA A 369 11.15 18.95 20.86
C ALA A 369 11.31 17.61 20.12
N ALA A 370 11.74 17.64 18.85
CA ALA A 370 12.03 16.44 18.07
C ALA A 370 13.12 15.58 18.72
N ALA A 371 14.24 16.18 19.17
CA ALA A 371 15.32 15.46 19.84
C ALA A 371 14.86 14.80 21.16
N ARG A 372 14.05 15.51 21.96
CA ARG A 372 13.47 14.97 23.19
C ARG A 372 12.60 13.73 22.89
N ARG A 373 11.66 13.84 21.95
CA ARG A 373 10.76 12.75 21.57
C ARG A 373 11.50 11.55 20.96
N ALA A 374 12.51 11.80 20.13
CA ALA A 374 13.34 10.74 19.56
C ALA A 374 14.13 9.98 20.65
N LYS A 375 14.63 10.67 21.69
CA LYS A 375 15.28 10.03 22.84
C LYS A 375 14.32 9.20 23.68
N GLU A 376 13.10 9.69 23.92
CA GLU A 376 12.02 8.94 24.60
C GLU A 376 11.70 7.66 23.82
N ALA A 377 11.51 7.74 22.51
CA ALA A 377 11.28 6.57 21.65
C ALA A 377 12.43 5.58 21.71
N LEU A 378 13.69 6.02 21.61
CA LEU A 378 14.88 5.16 21.67
C LEU A 378 15.01 4.43 23.02
N ALA A 379 14.63 5.06 24.11
CA ALA A 379 14.66 4.45 25.45
C ALA A 379 13.62 3.35 25.63
N ALA A 380 12.45 3.49 24.97
CA ALA A 380 11.36 2.52 25.05
C ALA A 380 11.47 1.36 24.05
N LEU A 381 12.11 1.59 22.88
CA LEU A 381 12.19 0.58 21.82
C LEU A 381 13.13 -0.59 22.17
N PRO A 382 12.65 -1.85 22.07
CA PRO A 382 13.49 -3.02 22.25
C PRO A 382 14.64 -3.10 21.26
N GLU A 383 15.78 -3.66 21.67
CA GLU A 383 16.97 -3.83 20.81
C GLU A 383 16.67 -4.68 19.57
N THR A 384 15.76 -5.64 19.68
CA THR A 384 15.33 -6.51 18.58
C THR A 384 14.63 -5.79 17.42
N ARG A 385 14.22 -4.53 17.61
CA ARG A 385 13.60 -3.70 16.57
C ARG A 385 14.61 -2.81 15.87
N ALA A 386 15.66 -3.40 15.30
CA ALA A 386 16.81 -2.71 14.71
C ALA A 386 16.42 -1.62 13.70
N ARG A 387 15.51 -1.93 12.75
CA ARG A 387 15.04 -0.95 11.75
C ARG A 387 14.42 0.28 12.40
N ARG A 388 13.50 0.09 13.35
CA ARG A 388 12.82 1.21 14.01
C ARG A 388 13.78 2.05 14.85
N ARG A 389 14.66 1.40 15.58
CA ARG A 389 15.72 2.09 16.34
C ARG A 389 16.65 2.90 15.43
N GLY A 390 17.03 2.34 14.26
CA GLY A 390 17.81 3.04 13.26
C GLY A 390 17.10 4.30 12.75
N ILE A 391 15.82 4.21 12.41
CA ILE A 391 15.01 5.37 11.99
C ILE A 391 14.91 6.41 13.12
N ALA A 392 14.67 6.00 14.37
CA ALA A 392 14.63 6.91 15.52
C ALA A 392 15.97 7.62 15.76
N LEU A 393 17.11 6.95 15.51
CA LEU A 393 18.44 7.59 15.52
C LEU A 393 18.57 8.63 14.40
N VAL A 394 18.05 8.36 13.19
CA VAL A 394 18.06 9.35 12.10
C VAL A 394 17.19 10.56 12.45
N LEU A 395 16.04 10.35 13.11
CA LEU A 395 15.20 11.46 13.59
C LEU A 395 15.93 12.32 14.63
N LEU A 396 16.64 11.67 15.56
CA LEU A 396 17.47 12.36 16.52
C LEU A 396 18.60 13.16 15.85
N ALA A 397 19.30 12.55 14.89
CA ALA A 397 20.35 13.23 14.12
C ALA A 397 19.78 14.43 13.33
N SER A 398 18.62 14.26 12.67
CA SER A 398 17.94 15.35 11.96
C SER A 398 17.57 16.51 12.89
N ALA A 399 17.11 16.20 14.11
CA ALA A 399 16.81 17.20 15.14
C ALA A 399 18.07 17.92 15.60
N GLN A 400 19.20 17.23 15.73
CA GLN A 400 20.50 17.82 16.07
C GLN A 400 21.01 18.74 14.94
N VAL A 401 20.79 18.39 13.67
CA VAL A 401 21.07 19.32 12.55
C VAL A 401 20.25 20.60 12.68
N GLN A 402 18.98 20.52 13.02
CA GLN A 402 18.11 21.69 13.24
C GLN A 402 18.61 22.56 14.41
N GLN A 403 19.25 21.97 15.40
CA GLN A 403 19.87 22.67 16.54
C GLN A 403 21.28 23.18 16.23
N ARG A 404 21.80 22.92 15.02
CA ARG A 404 23.18 23.22 14.59
C ARG A 404 24.26 22.43 15.34
N GLU A 405 23.91 21.29 15.90
CA GLU A 405 24.81 20.36 16.59
C GLU A 405 25.38 19.33 15.57
N VAL A 406 26.10 19.82 14.55
CA VAL A 406 26.46 19.05 13.35
C VAL A 406 27.34 17.85 13.65
N GLU A 407 28.37 18.00 14.49
CA GLU A 407 29.24 16.87 14.89
C GLU A 407 28.45 15.75 15.58
N GLN A 408 27.54 16.14 16.49
CA GLN A 408 26.70 15.20 17.22
C GLN A 408 25.69 14.50 16.28
N ALA A 409 25.14 15.24 15.31
CA ALA A 409 24.25 14.70 14.28
C ALA A 409 24.97 13.64 13.46
N CYS A 410 26.19 13.89 13.02
CA CYS A 410 27.01 12.93 12.27
C CYS A 410 27.33 11.68 13.11
N SER A 411 27.73 11.85 14.38
CA SER A 411 27.98 10.72 15.29
C SER A 411 26.72 9.88 15.50
N THR A 412 25.56 10.51 15.70
CA THR A 412 24.27 9.82 15.83
C THR A 412 23.87 9.14 14.51
N GLY A 413 24.12 9.77 13.37
CA GLY A 413 23.87 9.23 12.03
C GLY A 413 24.72 7.99 11.74
N LEU A 414 26.00 7.99 12.10
CA LEU A 414 26.88 6.81 11.95
C LEU A 414 26.35 5.60 12.73
N ARG A 415 25.87 5.82 13.95
CA ARG A 415 25.22 4.75 14.73
C ARG A 415 23.93 4.22 14.06
N ALA A 416 23.19 5.10 13.38
CA ALA A 416 22.02 4.68 12.60
C ALA A 416 22.43 3.84 11.39
N VAL A 417 23.51 4.22 10.68
CA VAL A 417 24.08 3.45 9.57
C VAL A 417 24.44 2.03 10.02
N GLU A 418 25.24 1.90 11.10
CA GLU A 418 25.66 0.59 11.65
C GLU A 418 24.46 -0.32 11.98
N LEU A 419 23.39 0.25 12.53
CA LEU A 419 22.21 -0.52 12.91
C LEU A 419 21.38 -0.93 11.69
N LEU A 420 21.23 -0.03 10.70
CA LEU A 420 20.43 -0.27 9.50
C LEU A 420 21.13 -1.20 8.49
N GLU A 421 22.45 -1.31 8.53
CA GLU A 421 23.21 -2.31 7.75
C GLU A 421 22.80 -3.75 8.06
N THR A 422 22.36 -4.01 9.28
CA THR A 422 21.94 -5.35 9.71
C THR A 422 20.56 -5.76 9.16
N VAL A 423 19.83 -4.81 8.56
CA VAL A 423 18.43 -5.00 8.13
C VAL A 423 18.26 -4.54 6.68
N ARG A 424 17.77 -5.42 5.81
CA ARG A 424 17.44 -5.03 4.43
C ARG A 424 16.13 -4.25 4.36
N SER A 425 16.23 -2.92 4.38
CA SER A 425 15.09 -2.00 4.40
C SER A 425 15.34 -0.78 3.53
N SER A 426 14.53 -0.58 2.47
CA SER A 426 14.56 0.64 1.65
C SER A 426 14.18 1.88 2.46
N ARG A 427 13.27 1.73 3.43
CA ARG A 427 12.88 2.84 4.33
C ARG A 427 14.07 3.34 5.15
N GLY A 428 14.91 2.44 5.67
CA GLY A 428 16.11 2.84 6.38
C GLY A 428 17.04 3.68 5.51
N ALA A 429 17.24 3.27 4.26
CA ALA A 429 18.05 4.02 3.28
C ALA A 429 17.45 5.40 2.99
N GLU A 430 16.14 5.50 2.73
CA GLU A 430 15.45 6.78 2.47
C GLU A 430 15.62 7.79 3.63
N TYR A 431 15.57 7.31 4.88
CA TYR A 431 15.81 8.17 6.05
C TYR A 431 17.26 8.63 6.15
N LEU A 432 18.23 7.78 5.83
CA LEU A 432 19.64 8.15 5.79
C LEU A 432 19.93 9.15 4.66
N ASP A 433 19.32 8.97 3.50
CA ASP A 433 19.41 9.92 2.39
C ASP A 433 18.82 11.31 2.77
N ASP A 434 17.67 11.35 3.47
CA ASP A 434 17.10 12.60 3.99
C ASP A 434 18.05 13.30 4.97
N LEU A 435 18.70 12.53 5.86
CA LEU A 435 19.70 13.09 6.77
C LEU A 435 20.91 13.64 6.00
N GLN A 436 21.40 12.94 5.00
CA GLN A 436 22.50 13.40 4.15
C GLN A 436 22.15 14.73 3.46
N GLN A 437 20.94 14.84 2.91
CA GLN A 437 20.47 16.08 2.30
C GLN A 437 20.42 17.24 3.29
N ARG A 438 20.01 17.00 4.54
CA ARG A 438 20.01 18.02 5.61
C ARG A 438 21.40 18.46 6.02
N LEU A 439 22.40 17.60 5.87
CA LEU A 439 23.81 17.89 6.18
C LEU A 439 24.57 18.57 5.03
N LEU A 440 24.04 18.63 3.81
CA LEU A 440 24.71 19.26 2.66
C LEU A 440 25.20 20.68 2.92
N PRO A 441 24.48 21.58 3.65
CA PRO A 441 24.95 22.94 3.97
C PRO A 441 26.25 22.95 4.79
N TYR A 442 26.59 21.85 5.44
CA TYR A 442 27.76 21.68 6.31
C TYR A 442 28.83 20.77 5.69
N GLY A 443 28.81 20.58 4.38
CA GLY A 443 29.68 19.62 3.64
C GLY A 443 31.19 19.83 3.79
N GLU A 444 31.62 21.04 4.20
CA GLU A 444 33.03 21.34 4.47
C GLU A 444 33.52 20.82 5.83
N GLU A 445 32.62 20.43 6.73
CA GLU A 445 33.00 19.88 8.03
C GLU A 445 33.52 18.44 7.90
N SER A 446 34.55 18.11 8.65
CA SER A 446 35.20 16.78 8.61
C SER A 446 34.25 15.65 9.00
N SER A 447 33.38 15.90 10.00
CA SER A 447 32.38 14.96 10.47
C SER A 447 31.32 14.64 9.40
N VAL A 448 30.91 15.63 8.60
CA VAL A 448 29.97 15.44 7.49
C VAL A 448 30.60 14.64 6.35
N ARG A 449 31.85 14.93 6.02
CA ARG A 449 32.58 14.14 5.01
C ARG A 449 32.76 12.68 5.43
N GLU A 450 33.05 12.42 6.70
CA GLU A 450 33.16 11.07 7.24
C GLU A 450 31.82 10.33 7.17
N PHE A 451 30.71 10.97 7.60
CA PHE A 451 29.36 10.41 7.50
C PHE A 451 28.99 10.07 6.05
N SER A 452 29.20 11.01 5.11
CA SER A 452 28.89 10.81 3.69
C SER A 452 29.73 9.67 3.08
N ALA A 453 31.03 9.63 3.36
CA ALA A 453 31.88 8.55 2.88
C ALA A 453 31.45 7.17 3.41
N ARG A 454 30.96 7.10 4.65
CA ARG A 454 30.46 5.85 5.24
C ARG A 454 29.15 5.40 4.60
N LEU A 455 28.27 6.36 4.28
CA LEU A 455 26.99 6.09 3.61
C LEU A 455 27.21 5.62 2.16
N ASP A 456 28.14 6.23 1.42
CA ASP A 456 28.47 5.84 0.04
C ASP A 456 29.06 4.42 -0.03
N LEU A 457 29.83 4.00 0.97
CA LEU A 457 30.34 2.63 1.09
C LEU A 457 29.23 1.59 1.31
N GLN A 458 28.13 1.99 1.91
CA GLN A 458 26.97 1.11 2.12
C GLN A 458 26.13 0.95 0.84
N ALA A 459 26.10 1.99 -0.01
CA ALA A 459 25.32 1.98 -1.25
C ALA A 459 26.01 1.23 -2.41
N ALA A 460 27.32 0.96 -2.31
CA ALA A 460 28.16 0.27 -3.29
C ALA A 460 28.15 -1.26 -3.09
#